data_c903d285075574bb4069dc59867e31a4
#
_entry.id   c903d285075574bb4069dc59867e31a4
#
_cell.length_a   1.000
_cell.length_b   1.000
_cell.length_c   1.000
_cell.angle_alpha   90.00
_cell.angle_beta   90.00
_cell.angle_gamma   90.00
#
_symmetry.space_group_name_H-M   'P 1'
#
loop_
_entity.id
_entity.type
_entity.pdbx_description
1 polymer ?
#
loop_
_entity_poly.entity_id
_entity_poly.type
_entity_poly.pdbx_seq_one_letter_code
_entity_poly.pdbx_strand_id
1 'polypeptide(L)'
;MTKKVIVLGADNGYQDKVETTIKSICAHNRNLKFYVFNDDISSEWFQLMSKRLEPLLSEIVNVKISGNSLRAYHLPLPHLSYATFFRYFIPQFVKEEKALYLDSDIIVRGDIEELFLTDMTDIPIKAVQDELVPSTFNAGVMLINVELWRTEGVTDKLIELTNEFHDSSFGDQGILNRLFENRWYALGSSYNFMVGLVYRFVEIRRFSKDYSFYRRQTMVSSEFKSL
;
A
#
# COMPACT_ATOMS: atom_id res chain seq x y z
N MET A 1 11.86 5.59 -21.31
CA MET A 1 11.10 6.05 -20.12
C MET A 1 11.24 5.02 -19.04
N THR A 2 11.55 5.41 -17.82
CA THR A 2 11.58 4.53 -16.64
C THR A 2 10.16 4.05 -16.34
N LYS A 3 10.01 2.76 -15.98
CA LYS A 3 8.70 2.21 -15.59
C LYS A 3 8.28 2.77 -14.23
N LYS A 4 6.98 3.00 -14.06
CA LYS A 4 6.40 3.29 -12.74
C LYS A 4 6.36 1.99 -11.93
N VAL A 5 6.93 2.00 -10.75
CA VAL A 5 7.10 0.80 -9.91
C VAL A 5 5.98 0.72 -8.89
N ILE A 6 5.26 -0.40 -8.92
CA ILE A 6 4.18 -0.73 -7.98
C ILE A 6 4.62 -1.94 -7.15
N VAL A 7 4.44 -1.87 -5.85
CA VAL A 7 4.69 -2.99 -4.94
C VAL A 7 3.38 -3.44 -4.30
N LEU A 8 3.14 -4.73 -4.36
CA LEU A 8 2.00 -5.42 -3.73
C LEU A 8 2.52 -6.54 -2.84
N GLY A 9 1.87 -6.78 -1.71
CA GLY A 9 2.20 -7.89 -0.81
C GLY A 9 0.98 -8.77 -0.58
N ALA A 10 1.09 -10.08 -0.80
CA ALA A 10 -0.03 -11.00 -0.61
C ALA A 10 0.43 -12.45 -0.39
N ASP A 11 -0.41 -13.23 0.24
CA ASP A 11 -0.40 -14.69 0.18
C ASP A 11 -1.34 -15.21 -0.92
N ASN A 12 -1.37 -16.52 -1.14
CA ASN A 12 -2.22 -17.15 -2.15
C ASN A 12 -3.72 -16.92 -1.92
N GLY A 13 -4.16 -16.72 -0.68
CA GLY A 13 -5.56 -16.42 -0.34
C GLY A 13 -6.01 -15.04 -0.85
N TYR A 14 -5.07 -14.15 -1.15
CA TYR A 14 -5.32 -12.80 -1.69
C TYR A 14 -5.01 -12.66 -3.18
N GLN A 15 -4.65 -13.73 -3.89
CA GLN A 15 -4.27 -13.71 -5.30
C GLN A 15 -5.29 -13.01 -6.19
N ASP A 16 -6.59 -13.29 -6.02
CA ASP A 16 -7.67 -12.67 -6.80
C ASP A 16 -7.78 -11.16 -6.57
N LYS A 17 -7.50 -10.70 -5.35
CA LYS A 17 -7.48 -9.28 -5.01
C LYS A 17 -6.29 -8.59 -5.67
N VAL A 18 -5.10 -9.19 -5.59
CA VAL A 18 -3.90 -8.72 -6.30
C VAL A 18 -4.19 -8.55 -7.80
N GLU A 19 -4.79 -9.57 -8.44
CA GLU A 19 -5.15 -9.51 -9.85
C GLU A 19 -6.15 -8.38 -10.13
N THR A 20 -7.13 -8.17 -9.26
CA THR A 20 -8.11 -7.09 -9.37
C THR A 20 -7.43 -5.72 -9.24
N THR A 21 -6.55 -5.55 -8.26
CA THR A 21 -5.76 -4.32 -8.09
C THR A 21 -4.92 -4.03 -9.34
N ILE A 22 -4.17 -5.01 -9.86
CA ILE A 22 -3.37 -4.87 -11.09
C ILE A 22 -4.26 -4.47 -12.27
N LYS A 23 -5.41 -5.11 -12.46
CA LYS A 23 -6.35 -4.77 -13.53
C LYS A 23 -6.85 -3.34 -13.41
N SER A 24 -7.20 -2.90 -12.21
CA SER A 24 -7.69 -1.55 -11.96
C SER A 24 -6.63 -0.48 -12.30
N ILE A 25 -5.37 -0.73 -11.95
CA ILE A 25 -4.25 0.16 -12.30
C ILE A 25 -4.07 0.19 -13.82
N CYS A 26 -4.05 -0.97 -14.46
CA CYS A 26 -3.84 -1.11 -15.90
C CYS A 26 -5.00 -0.57 -16.74
N ALA A 27 -6.18 -0.33 -16.18
CA ALA A 27 -7.28 0.34 -16.86
C ALA A 27 -6.92 1.78 -17.25
N HIS A 28 -6.10 2.45 -16.44
CA HIS A 28 -5.76 3.87 -16.59
C HIS A 28 -4.27 4.12 -16.90
N ASN A 29 -3.40 3.13 -16.68
CA ASN A 29 -1.96 3.31 -16.71
C ASN A 29 -1.26 2.28 -17.61
N ARG A 30 -0.10 2.65 -18.12
CA ARG A 30 0.79 1.80 -18.94
C ARG A 30 2.24 1.96 -18.47
N ASN A 31 3.12 1.11 -18.99
CA ASN A 31 4.55 1.16 -18.70
C ASN A 31 4.84 1.01 -17.20
N LEU A 32 4.28 -0.05 -16.61
CA LEU A 32 4.35 -0.34 -15.18
C LEU A 32 5.30 -1.51 -14.91
N LYS A 33 5.87 -1.52 -13.71
CA LYS A 33 6.59 -2.67 -13.17
C LYS A 33 6.00 -3.04 -11.82
N PHE A 34 5.41 -4.23 -11.75
CA PHE A 34 4.83 -4.75 -10.54
C PHE A 34 5.84 -5.67 -9.83
N TYR A 35 6.14 -5.40 -8.59
CA TYR A 35 6.76 -6.34 -7.67
C TYR A 35 5.67 -6.94 -6.78
N VAL A 36 5.44 -8.24 -6.86
CA VAL A 36 4.49 -8.94 -6.00
C VAL A 36 5.27 -9.79 -5.00
N PHE A 37 5.24 -9.33 -3.76
CA PHE A 37 5.89 -9.98 -2.63
C PHE A 37 4.94 -11.04 -2.10
N ASN A 38 5.39 -12.29 -2.08
CA ASN A 38 4.53 -13.41 -1.69
C ASN A 38 5.34 -14.60 -1.16
N ASP A 39 4.67 -15.49 -0.45
CA ASP A 39 5.25 -16.77 -0.01
C ASP A 39 4.85 -17.94 -0.94
N ASP A 40 3.59 -18.03 -1.31
CA ASP A 40 2.97 -19.24 -1.86
C ASP A 40 2.19 -19.08 -3.18
N ILE A 41 2.14 -17.89 -3.79
CA ILE A 41 1.51 -17.69 -5.10
C ILE A 41 2.28 -18.46 -6.18
N SER A 42 1.56 -19.22 -7.03
CA SER A 42 2.18 -20.13 -7.99
C SER A 42 2.95 -19.43 -9.13
N SER A 43 3.96 -20.11 -9.65
CA SER A 43 4.74 -19.60 -10.80
C SER A 43 3.90 -19.50 -12.07
N GLU A 44 2.92 -20.38 -12.24
CA GLU A 44 2.01 -20.40 -13.37
C GLU A 44 1.15 -19.13 -13.42
N TRP A 45 0.69 -18.66 -12.25
CA TRP A 45 -0.03 -17.39 -12.18
C TRP A 45 0.85 -16.22 -12.64
N PHE A 46 2.11 -16.16 -12.21
CA PHE A 46 3.03 -15.11 -12.65
C PHE A 46 3.29 -15.17 -14.16
N GLN A 47 3.43 -16.37 -14.73
CA GLN A 47 3.58 -16.54 -16.18
C GLN A 47 2.36 -16.05 -16.95
N LEU A 48 1.14 -16.34 -16.45
CA LEU A 48 -0.11 -15.86 -17.02
C LEU A 48 -0.20 -14.34 -16.94
N MET A 49 0.10 -13.76 -15.78
CA MET A 49 0.06 -12.30 -15.58
C MET A 49 1.10 -11.59 -16.46
N SER A 50 2.30 -12.15 -16.60
CA SER A 50 3.33 -11.59 -17.47
C SER A 50 2.84 -11.46 -18.92
N LYS A 51 2.22 -12.52 -19.46
CA LYS A 51 1.64 -12.50 -20.82
C LYS A 51 0.53 -11.45 -20.97
N ARG A 52 -0.28 -11.23 -19.93
CA ARG A 52 -1.37 -10.24 -19.93
C ARG A 52 -0.85 -8.80 -19.86
N LEU A 53 0.29 -8.60 -19.21
CA LEU A 53 0.88 -7.26 -19.00
C LEU A 53 1.77 -6.80 -20.16
N GLU A 54 2.32 -7.74 -20.93
CA GLU A 54 3.21 -7.44 -22.07
C GLU A 54 2.61 -6.45 -23.09
N PRO A 55 1.35 -6.60 -23.57
CA PRO A 55 0.72 -5.64 -24.48
C PRO A 55 0.54 -4.24 -23.88
N LEU A 56 0.62 -4.11 -22.56
CA LEU A 56 0.52 -2.86 -21.81
C LEU A 56 1.89 -2.23 -21.53
N LEU A 57 2.97 -2.76 -22.13
CA LEU A 57 4.35 -2.37 -21.89
C LEU A 57 4.76 -2.53 -20.41
N SER A 58 4.07 -3.42 -19.72
CA SER A 58 4.18 -3.61 -18.26
C SER A 58 4.76 -5.00 -17.95
N GLU A 59 5.35 -5.13 -16.77
CA GLU A 59 5.97 -6.37 -16.33
C GLU A 59 5.64 -6.70 -14.88
N ILE A 60 5.79 -7.96 -14.49
CA ILE A 60 5.57 -8.44 -13.13
C ILE A 60 6.79 -9.23 -12.67
N VAL A 61 7.21 -8.97 -11.45
CA VAL A 61 8.33 -9.64 -10.77
C VAL A 61 7.78 -10.45 -9.59
N ASN A 62 8.06 -11.74 -9.58
CA ASN A 62 7.74 -12.63 -8.47
C ASN A 62 8.84 -12.49 -7.40
N VAL A 63 8.50 -11.89 -6.27
CA VAL A 63 9.41 -11.79 -5.12
C VAL A 63 8.96 -12.75 -4.04
N LYS A 64 9.70 -13.86 -3.90
CA LYS A 64 9.43 -14.85 -2.86
C LYS A 64 10.06 -14.43 -1.53
N ILE A 65 9.22 -14.30 -0.50
CA ILE A 65 9.64 -14.09 0.88
C ILE A 65 9.06 -15.23 1.70
N SER A 66 9.90 -16.19 2.10
CA SER A 66 9.40 -17.36 2.82
C SER A 66 9.02 -16.99 4.27
N GLY A 67 7.93 -17.56 4.77
CA GLY A 67 7.52 -17.41 6.16
C GLY A 67 8.60 -17.90 7.15
N ASN A 68 9.45 -18.85 6.75
CA ASN A 68 10.59 -19.30 7.55
C ASN A 68 11.66 -18.20 7.68
N SER A 69 11.91 -17.42 6.63
CA SER A 69 12.81 -16.28 6.69
C SER A 69 12.27 -15.20 7.63
N LEU A 70 10.96 -14.97 7.60
CA LEU A 70 10.32 -14.01 8.49
C LEU A 70 10.33 -14.45 9.97
N ARG A 71 10.20 -15.76 10.22
CA ARG A 71 10.34 -16.31 11.58
C ARG A 71 11.74 -16.09 12.17
N ALA A 72 12.77 -16.10 11.33
CA ALA A 72 14.15 -15.83 11.77
C ALA A 72 14.33 -14.40 12.32
N TYR A 73 13.47 -13.47 11.94
CA TYR A 73 13.44 -12.11 12.49
C TYR A 73 12.61 -11.98 13.76
N HIS A 74 12.06 -13.08 14.29
CA HIS A 74 11.20 -13.10 15.50
C HIS A 74 9.98 -12.16 15.42
N LEU A 75 9.51 -11.85 14.20
CA LEU A 75 8.33 -11.05 14.01
C LEU A 75 7.11 -11.75 14.65
N PRO A 76 6.26 -11.03 15.38
CA PRO A 76 5.09 -11.62 16.00
C PRO A 76 4.20 -12.22 14.93
N LEU A 77 3.63 -13.39 15.20
CA LEU A 77 2.58 -13.98 14.36
C LEU A 77 1.32 -13.11 14.55
N PRO A 78 0.96 -12.26 13.60
CA PRO A 78 -0.34 -11.62 13.67
C PRO A 78 -1.40 -12.72 13.49
N HIS A 79 -2.59 -12.48 14.00
CA HIS A 79 -3.78 -13.25 13.60
C HIS A 79 -4.08 -13.10 12.08
N LEU A 80 -3.33 -12.24 11.42
CA LEU A 80 -3.27 -11.97 9.99
C LEU A 80 -1.97 -12.57 9.43
N SER A 81 -1.94 -12.80 8.13
CA SER A 81 -0.79 -13.35 7.39
C SER A 81 0.51 -12.56 7.60
N TYR A 82 1.67 -13.22 7.53
CA TYR A 82 2.98 -12.55 7.45
C TYR A 82 3.11 -11.56 6.29
N ALA A 83 2.20 -11.60 5.32
CA ALA A 83 2.16 -10.67 4.20
C ALA A 83 2.12 -9.20 4.62
N THR A 84 1.64 -8.89 5.82
CA THR A 84 1.65 -7.54 6.38
C THR A 84 3.07 -6.97 6.52
N PHE A 85 4.07 -7.82 6.78
CA PHE A 85 5.47 -7.41 6.94
C PHE A 85 6.25 -7.38 5.61
N PHE A 86 5.69 -7.85 4.50
CA PHE A 86 6.41 -7.86 3.23
C PHE A 86 6.87 -6.48 2.79
N ARG A 87 6.14 -5.43 3.14
CA ARG A 87 6.50 -4.04 2.84
C ARG A 87 7.81 -3.58 3.50
N TYR A 88 8.26 -4.22 4.58
CA TYR A 88 9.54 -3.92 5.24
C TYR A 88 10.74 -4.24 4.35
N PHE A 89 10.58 -5.20 3.44
CA PHE A 89 11.64 -5.73 2.59
C PHE A 89 11.73 -5.03 1.23
N ILE A 90 10.92 -3.98 0.99
CA ILE A 90 10.94 -3.22 -0.27
C ILE A 90 12.36 -2.79 -0.66
N PRO A 91 13.19 -2.17 0.23
CA PRO A 91 14.51 -1.71 -0.15
C PRO A 91 15.51 -2.83 -0.51
N GLN A 92 15.24 -4.07 -0.11
CA GLN A 92 16.11 -5.21 -0.43
C GLN A 92 15.85 -5.77 -1.84
N PHE A 93 14.61 -5.69 -2.33
CA PHE A 93 14.21 -6.34 -3.59
C PHE A 93 13.91 -5.36 -4.73
N VAL A 94 13.41 -4.17 -4.42
CA VAL A 94 13.12 -3.13 -5.41
C VAL A 94 14.41 -2.38 -5.72
N LYS A 95 14.80 -2.34 -7.00
CA LYS A 95 16.06 -1.75 -7.45
C LYS A 95 15.95 -0.27 -7.79
N GLU A 96 14.75 0.15 -8.12
CA GLU A 96 14.44 1.52 -8.50
C GLU A 96 14.45 2.45 -7.28
N GLU A 97 14.62 3.75 -7.52
CA GLU A 97 14.72 4.75 -6.45
C GLU A 97 13.40 5.07 -5.78
N LYS A 98 12.29 4.86 -6.50
CA LYS A 98 10.95 5.22 -6.06
C LYS A 98 9.96 4.11 -6.38
N ALA A 99 9.06 3.82 -5.44
CA ALA A 99 7.99 2.85 -5.63
C ALA A 99 6.68 3.31 -4.96
N LEU A 100 5.56 2.96 -5.55
CA LEU A 100 4.23 3.08 -4.96
C LEU A 100 3.84 1.72 -4.37
N TYR A 101 3.79 1.63 -3.04
CA TYR A 101 3.21 0.49 -2.34
C TYR A 101 1.69 0.65 -2.28
N LEU A 102 0.98 -0.43 -2.56
CA LEU A 102 -0.48 -0.54 -2.43
C LEU A 102 -0.83 -1.82 -1.67
N ASP A 103 -1.79 -1.74 -0.77
CA ASP A 103 -2.45 -2.93 -0.24
C ASP A 103 -3.15 -3.67 -1.39
N SER A 104 -3.24 -5.00 -1.27
CA SER A 104 -3.67 -5.88 -2.36
C SER A 104 -5.17 -5.81 -2.67
N ASP A 105 -5.95 -5.05 -1.91
CA ASP A 105 -7.39 -4.87 -2.08
C ASP A 105 -7.78 -3.44 -2.48
N ILE A 106 -6.86 -2.71 -3.05
CA ILE A 106 -7.06 -1.34 -3.57
C ILE A 106 -7.64 -1.37 -4.98
N ILE A 107 -8.58 -0.47 -5.27
CA ILE A 107 -9.07 -0.19 -6.63
C ILE A 107 -8.58 1.19 -7.07
N VAL A 108 -7.72 1.20 -8.09
CA VAL A 108 -7.19 2.44 -8.68
C VAL A 108 -8.15 2.92 -9.77
N ARG A 109 -8.60 4.16 -9.68
CA ARG A 109 -9.64 4.74 -10.56
C ARG A 109 -9.12 5.85 -11.48
N GLY A 110 -7.82 6.05 -11.54
CA GLY A 110 -7.24 7.12 -12.36
C GLY A 110 -5.78 6.91 -12.68
N ASP A 111 -5.22 7.91 -13.32
CA ASP A 111 -3.80 7.99 -13.62
C ASP A 111 -2.98 8.24 -12.34
N ILE A 112 -1.84 7.59 -12.24
CA ILE A 112 -0.90 7.72 -11.12
C ILE A 112 0.40 8.44 -11.50
N GLU A 113 0.47 9.04 -12.69
CA GLU A 113 1.67 9.70 -13.21
C GLU A 113 2.18 10.79 -12.27
N GLU A 114 1.27 11.63 -11.76
CA GLU A 114 1.62 12.74 -10.86
C GLU A 114 2.33 12.28 -9.59
N LEU A 115 1.99 11.10 -9.06
CA LEU A 115 2.71 10.53 -7.90
C LEU A 115 4.19 10.31 -8.22
N PHE A 116 4.48 9.81 -9.42
CA PHE A 116 5.86 9.52 -9.83
C PHE A 116 6.65 10.77 -10.23
N LEU A 117 5.97 11.85 -10.63
CA LEU A 117 6.60 13.16 -10.88
C LEU A 117 6.90 13.93 -9.58
N THR A 118 6.29 13.51 -8.47
CA THR A 118 6.50 14.16 -7.17
C THR A 118 7.95 14.05 -6.73
N ASP A 119 8.51 15.17 -6.27
CA ASP A 119 9.83 15.19 -5.64
C ASP A 119 9.80 14.40 -4.32
N MET A 120 10.80 13.52 -4.16
CA MET A 120 11.00 12.68 -2.98
C MET A 120 12.39 12.90 -2.34
N THR A 121 13.09 13.96 -2.74
CA THR A 121 14.41 14.28 -2.16
C THR A 121 14.27 14.47 -0.65
N ASP A 122 15.06 13.74 0.12
CA ASP A 122 15.05 13.71 1.60
C ASP A 122 13.70 13.34 2.25
N ILE A 123 12.72 12.91 1.44
CA ILE A 123 11.40 12.50 1.91
C ILE A 123 11.31 10.97 1.87
N PRO A 124 11.29 10.26 3.01
CA PRO A 124 11.25 8.80 3.01
C PRO A 124 9.91 8.23 2.53
N ILE A 125 8.80 8.94 2.81
CA ILE A 125 7.45 8.44 2.54
C ILE A 125 6.47 9.59 2.33
N LYS A 126 5.57 9.43 1.33
CA LYS A 126 4.34 10.21 1.21
C LYS A 126 3.15 9.26 1.27
N ALA A 127 2.16 9.59 2.09
CA ALA A 127 0.97 8.78 2.31
C ALA A 127 -0.23 9.66 2.66
N VAL A 128 -1.42 9.08 2.66
CA VAL A 128 -2.64 9.80 3.09
C VAL A 128 -2.75 9.74 4.62
N GLN A 129 -3.09 10.85 5.24
CA GLN A 129 -3.34 10.91 6.68
C GLN A 129 -4.42 9.91 7.08
N ASP A 130 -4.19 9.19 8.18
CA ASP A 130 -5.20 8.31 8.75
C ASP A 130 -6.36 9.11 9.34
N GLU A 131 -7.59 8.80 8.95
CA GLU A 131 -8.77 9.52 9.41
C GLU A 131 -9.17 9.17 10.86
N LEU A 132 -8.72 8.01 11.36
CA LEU A 132 -9.05 7.51 12.69
C LEU A 132 -8.02 7.94 13.74
N VAL A 133 -6.76 8.12 13.34
CA VAL A 133 -5.66 8.48 14.24
C VAL A 133 -4.96 9.73 13.71
N PRO A 134 -5.34 10.93 14.15
CA PRO A 134 -4.72 12.17 13.73
C PRO A 134 -3.18 12.14 13.93
N SER A 135 -2.47 12.83 13.06
CA SER A 135 -0.99 12.91 13.01
C SER A 135 -0.28 11.64 12.56
N THR A 136 -1.03 10.60 12.16
CA THR A 136 -0.48 9.39 11.53
C THR A 136 -0.89 9.28 10.07
N PHE A 137 -0.25 8.40 9.34
CA PHE A 137 -0.64 8.07 7.97
C PHE A 137 -1.22 6.66 7.89
N ASN A 138 -2.10 6.45 6.92
CA ASN A 138 -2.56 5.12 6.56
C ASN A 138 -1.54 4.45 5.62
N ALA A 139 -1.11 3.24 5.99
CA ALA A 139 -0.04 2.52 5.30
C ALA A 139 -0.50 1.73 4.06
N GLY A 140 -1.78 1.77 3.72
CA GLY A 140 -2.33 1.05 2.56
C GLY A 140 -1.94 1.62 1.21
N VAL A 141 -1.55 2.92 1.16
CA VAL A 141 -1.02 3.59 -0.04
C VAL A 141 0.16 4.45 0.36
N MET A 142 1.35 4.10 -0.12
CA MET A 142 2.59 4.79 0.24
C MET A 142 3.48 5.01 -0.99
N LEU A 143 3.81 6.25 -1.30
CA LEU A 143 4.90 6.56 -2.21
C LEU A 143 6.20 6.57 -1.40
N ILE A 144 7.12 5.68 -1.76
CA ILE A 144 8.33 5.38 -0.98
C ILE A 144 9.56 5.83 -1.76
N ASN A 145 10.47 6.55 -1.10
CA ASN A 145 11.84 6.75 -1.55
C ASN A 145 12.66 5.50 -1.18
N VAL A 146 12.74 4.57 -2.11
CA VAL A 146 13.37 3.25 -1.88
C VAL A 146 14.89 3.40 -1.68
N GLU A 147 15.51 4.36 -2.34
CA GLU A 147 16.94 4.64 -2.18
C GLU A 147 17.24 5.15 -0.76
N LEU A 148 16.44 6.08 -0.27
CA LEU A 148 16.58 6.59 1.09
C LEU A 148 16.31 5.48 2.13
N TRP A 149 15.28 4.64 1.90
CA TRP A 149 15.02 3.49 2.77
C TRP A 149 16.18 2.50 2.81
N ARG A 150 16.86 2.31 1.67
CA ARG A 150 18.04 1.42 1.57
C ARG A 150 19.23 2.01 2.31
N THR A 151 19.55 3.27 2.08
CA THR A 151 20.70 3.94 2.70
C THR A 151 20.54 4.12 4.21
N GLU A 152 19.32 4.29 4.69
CA GLU A 152 19.03 4.40 6.12
C GLU A 152 18.87 3.05 6.85
N GLY A 153 18.91 1.92 6.15
CA GLY A 153 18.71 0.59 6.73
C GLY A 153 17.31 0.41 7.33
N VAL A 154 16.28 0.89 6.63
CA VAL A 154 14.89 0.93 7.14
C VAL A 154 14.35 -0.46 7.46
N THR A 155 14.71 -1.50 6.69
CA THR A 155 14.28 -2.88 6.97
C THR A 155 14.67 -3.30 8.39
N ASP A 156 15.93 -3.13 8.76
CA ASP A 156 16.43 -3.58 10.07
C ASP A 156 15.80 -2.77 11.20
N LYS A 157 15.65 -1.47 11.03
CA LYS A 157 14.97 -0.58 11.99
C LYS A 157 13.50 -0.98 12.22
N LEU A 158 12.77 -1.32 11.15
CA LEU A 158 11.38 -1.76 11.26
C LEU A 158 11.27 -3.10 11.98
N ILE A 159 12.18 -4.03 11.73
CA ILE A 159 12.24 -5.33 12.41
C ILE A 159 12.55 -5.13 13.90
N GLU A 160 13.54 -4.31 14.23
CA GLU A 160 13.91 -3.99 15.61
C GLU A 160 12.74 -3.37 16.37
N LEU A 161 12.11 -2.34 15.81
CA LEU A 161 10.94 -1.69 16.39
C LEU A 161 9.75 -2.66 16.56
N THR A 162 9.53 -3.56 15.60
CA THR A 162 8.46 -4.55 15.69
C THR A 162 8.70 -5.51 16.85
N ASN A 163 9.94 -5.93 17.07
CA ASN A 163 10.30 -6.81 18.18
C ASN A 163 10.23 -6.08 19.55
N GLU A 164 10.53 -4.78 19.58
CA GLU A 164 10.42 -3.97 20.79
C GLU A 164 8.94 -3.69 21.15
N PHE A 165 8.09 -3.46 20.13
CA PHE A 165 6.68 -3.03 20.30
C PHE A 165 5.69 -4.06 19.78
N HIS A 166 5.95 -5.35 19.99
CA HIS A 166 5.14 -6.48 19.49
C HIS A 166 3.67 -6.44 19.94
N ASP A 167 3.35 -5.74 21.02
CA ASP A 167 1.98 -5.55 21.52
C ASP A 167 1.28 -4.32 20.91
N SER A 168 1.87 -3.69 19.90
CA SER A 168 1.27 -2.53 19.23
C SER A 168 -0.09 -2.90 18.63
N SER A 169 -1.15 -2.22 19.07
CA SER A 169 -2.53 -2.44 18.61
C SER A 169 -2.77 -2.08 17.14
N PHE A 170 -1.81 -1.41 16.49
CA PHE A 170 -1.91 -0.97 15.09
C PHE A 170 -1.03 -1.77 14.14
N GLY A 171 -0.42 -2.88 14.59
CA GLY A 171 0.40 -3.75 13.76
C GLY A 171 1.54 -3.00 13.04
N ASP A 172 1.81 -3.38 11.81
CA ASP A 172 2.88 -2.81 10.98
C ASP A 172 2.66 -1.32 10.63
N GLN A 173 1.41 -0.86 10.50
CA GLN A 173 1.11 0.58 10.31
C GLN A 173 1.59 1.41 11.50
N GLY A 174 1.39 0.92 12.74
CA GLY A 174 1.86 1.61 13.95
C GLY A 174 3.38 1.71 14.00
N ILE A 175 4.08 0.65 13.60
CA ILE A 175 5.54 0.61 13.54
C ILE A 175 6.09 1.58 12.49
N LEU A 176 5.49 1.59 11.29
CA LEU A 176 5.86 2.55 10.24
C LEU A 176 5.66 3.99 10.69
N ASN A 177 4.52 4.30 11.30
CA ASN A 177 4.24 5.63 11.84
C ASN A 177 5.22 6.05 12.94
N ARG A 178 5.68 5.11 13.77
CA ARG A 178 6.69 5.36 14.80
C ARG A 178 8.06 5.65 14.19
N LEU A 179 8.48 4.87 13.19
CA LEU A 179 9.77 5.08 12.53
C LEU A 179 9.83 6.39 11.77
N PHE A 180 8.74 6.76 11.13
CA PHE A 180 8.66 7.95 10.28
C PHE A 180 7.93 9.12 10.94
N GLU A 181 7.81 9.12 12.26
CA GLU A 181 7.22 10.23 13.00
C GLU A 181 7.90 11.56 12.61
N ASN A 182 7.10 12.56 12.24
CA ASN A 182 7.54 13.86 11.73
C ASN A 182 8.40 13.83 10.46
N ARG A 183 8.49 12.68 9.76
CA ARG A 183 9.29 12.50 8.54
C ARG A 183 8.48 12.04 7.33
N TRP A 184 7.17 11.96 7.43
CA TRP A 184 6.29 11.67 6.31
C TRP A 184 5.57 12.93 5.81
N TYR A 185 5.12 12.91 4.55
CA TYR A 185 4.41 14.03 3.94
C TYR A 185 3.05 13.57 3.42
N ALA A 186 2.04 14.44 3.59
CA ALA A 186 0.67 14.11 3.23
C ALA A 186 0.46 14.10 1.71
N LEU A 187 -0.18 13.04 1.21
CA LEU A 187 -0.86 13.01 -0.08
C LEU A 187 -2.30 13.51 0.09
N GLY A 188 -2.90 13.97 -1.01
CA GLY A 188 -4.33 14.29 -1.03
C GLY A 188 -5.19 13.06 -0.69
N SER A 189 -6.31 13.26 -0.02
CA SER A 189 -7.20 12.17 0.46
C SER A 189 -7.76 11.29 -0.67
N SER A 190 -7.80 11.77 -1.91
CA SER A 190 -8.21 11.00 -3.10
C SER A 190 -7.27 9.83 -3.43
N TYR A 191 -6.03 9.86 -2.94
CA TYR A 191 -5.06 8.78 -3.19
C TYR A 191 -5.24 7.54 -2.29
N ASN A 192 -6.00 7.67 -1.18
CA ASN A 192 -6.37 6.52 -0.35
C ASN A 192 -7.73 6.76 0.31
N PHE A 193 -8.79 6.56 -0.45
CA PHE A 193 -10.15 6.73 0.00
C PHE A 193 -10.65 5.47 0.72
N MET A 194 -10.83 5.54 2.03
CA MET A 194 -11.26 4.41 2.85
C MET A 194 -12.76 4.19 2.78
N VAL A 195 -13.19 3.26 1.91
CA VAL A 195 -14.62 2.92 1.69
C VAL A 195 -15.31 2.47 2.98
N GLY A 196 -14.61 1.76 3.87
CA GLY A 196 -15.15 1.29 5.15
C GLY A 196 -15.63 2.39 6.08
N LEU A 197 -15.02 3.59 6.03
CA LEU A 197 -15.47 4.73 6.80
C LEU A 197 -16.80 5.29 6.28
N VAL A 198 -16.99 5.29 4.96
CA VAL A 198 -18.27 5.73 4.36
C VAL A 198 -19.42 4.84 4.83
N TYR A 199 -19.23 3.54 4.90
CA TYR A 199 -20.24 2.61 5.42
C TYR A 199 -20.54 2.87 6.91
N ARG A 200 -19.54 3.08 7.75
CA ARG A 200 -19.74 3.47 9.15
C ARG A 200 -20.52 4.77 9.28
N PHE A 201 -20.21 5.78 8.50
CA PHE A 201 -20.94 7.04 8.50
C PHE A 201 -22.38 6.90 7.99
N VAL A 202 -22.64 6.04 7.02
CA VAL A 202 -24.01 5.75 6.53
C VAL A 202 -24.83 5.00 7.57
N GLU A 203 -24.25 4.03 8.28
CA GLU A 203 -24.91 3.34 9.38
C GLU A 203 -25.20 4.26 10.56
N ILE A 204 -24.25 5.09 10.99
CA ILE A 204 -24.46 6.10 12.03
C ILE A 204 -25.59 7.06 11.64
N ARG A 205 -25.71 7.44 10.36
CA ARG A 205 -26.82 8.27 9.86
C ARG A 205 -28.21 7.62 9.96
N ARG A 206 -28.28 6.31 9.83
CA ARG A 206 -29.55 5.57 10.05
C ARG A 206 -30.04 5.67 11.50
N PHE A 207 -29.11 5.92 12.45
CA PHE A 207 -29.39 5.99 13.89
C PHE A 207 -29.37 7.41 14.46
N SER A 208 -28.86 8.43 13.78
CA SER A 208 -28.84 9.82 14.23
C SER A 208 -29.76 10.70 13.42
N LYS A 209 -30.60 11.49 14.11
CA LYS A 209 -31.55 12.45 13.49
C LYS A 209 -30.88 13.78 13.12
N ASP A 210 -29.60 13.97 13.32
CA ASP A 210 -28.93 15.26 13.10
C ASP A 210 -28.17 15.27 11.76
N TYR A 211 -28.81 15.85 10.74
CA TYR A 211 -28.37 15.90 9.36
C TYR A 211 -27.42 17.06 9.02
N SER A 212 -27.23 18.03 9.91
CA SER A 212 -26.59 19.30 9.56
C SER A 212 -25.07 19.24 9.40
N PHE A 213 -24.43 18.43 10.22
CA PHE A 213 -22.96 18.28 10.20
C PHE A 213 -22.45 17.59 8.92
N TYR A 214 -23.23 16.69 8.35
CA TYR A 214 -22.81 15.82 7.24
C TYR A 214 -22.99 16.41 5.85
N ARG A 215 -23.74 17.50 5.70
CA ARG A 215 -24.01 18.14 4.41
C ARG A 215 -22.77 18.75 3.75
N ARG A 216 -21.74 19.11 4.52
CA ARG A 216 -20.49 19.69 4.00
C ARG A 216 -19.50 18.64 3.47
N GLN A 217 -19.54 17.41 3.96
CA GLN A 217 -18.65 16.33 3.49
C GLN A 217 -19.21 15.54 2.31
N THR A 218 -20.52 15.61 2.06
CA THR A 218 -21.19 14.90 0.96
C THR A 218 -21.07 15.59 -0.41
N MET A 219 -20.46 16.77 -0.51
CA MET A 219 -20.16 17.35 -1.83
C MET A 219 -19.10 16.58 -2.63
N VAL A 220 -18.25 15.80 -1.97
CA VAL A 220 -17.29 14.90 -2.66
C VAL A 220 -17.99 13.65 -3.22
N SER A 221 -19.19 13.31 -2.76
CA SER A 221 -19.92 12.10 -3.17
C SER A 221 -20.88 12.30 -4.35
N SER A 222 -21.03 13.50 -4.90
CA SER A 222 -21.88 13.73 -6.08
C SER A 222 -21.33 13.11 -7.36
N GLU A 223 -20.02 12.86 -7.42
CA GLU A 223 -19.41 12.13 -8.54
C GLU A 223 -19.63 10.61 -8.49
N PHE A 224 -20.09 10.07 -7.35
CA PHE A 224 -20.36 8.64 -7.16
C PHE A 224 -21.74 8.18 -7.68
N LYS A 225 -22.61 9.10 -8.16
CA LYS A 225 -23.97 8.75 -8.60
C LYS A 225 -24.08 8.40 -10.09
N SER A 226 -22.99 8.40 -10.85
CA SER A 226 -23.01 8.13 -12.28
C SER A 226 -22.24 6.87 -12.70
N LEU A 227 -22.26 5.84 -11.86
CA LEU A 227 -21.81 4.48 -12.21
C LEU A 227 -22.91 3.49 -11.84
#